data_564edf26d3e7606f4ee3d4f23a579549
#
_entry.id   564edf26d3e7606f4ee3d4f23a579549
#
_cell.length_a   1.000
_cell.length_b   1.000
_cell.length_c   1.000
_cell.angle_alpha   90.00
_cell.angle_beta   90.00
_cell.angle_gamma   90.00
#
_symmetry.space_group_name_H-M   'P 1'
#
loop_
_entity.id
_entity.type
_entity.pdbx_description
1 polymer ?
#
loop_
_entity_poly.entity_id
_entity_poly.type
_entity_poly.pdbx_seq_one_letter_code
_entity_poly.pdbx_strand_id
1 'polypeptide(L)'
;MLVSATEMLKKAKAGHYAVGQFNINNLEWTKAILATAQELNSPVILGVSEGAGKYMTGFKTVTAMVKAMIEEMNITVPVALHLDHGTYEGCYKCIKAGFSSIMFDGSHYPIEENVEKTRELVKVAHAMGLSIEAEVGSIGGEEDGVVGAGECADPNECKAIADLGIDFL
;
A
#
# COMPACT_ATOMS: atom_id res chain seq x y z
N MET A 1 -7.48 1.17 -15.20
CA MET A 1 -6.34 0.24 -15.07
C MET A 1 -5.59 0.55 -13.80
N LEU A 2 -5.19 -0.48 -13.02
CA LEU A 2 -4.36 -0.28 -11.84
C LEU A 2 -3.00 0.31 -12.22
N VAL A 3 -2.53 1.27 -11.40
CA VAL A 3 -1.23 1.92 -11.57
C VAL A 3 -0.43 1.87 -10.26
N SER A 4 0.90 1.95 -10.37
CA SER A 4 1.77 2.19 -9.21
C SER A 4 1.43 3.54 -8.57
N ALA A 5 1.59 3.66 -7.25
CA ALA A 5 1.36 4.91 -6.54
C ALA A 5 2.48 5.96 -6.78
N THR A 6 3.65 5.54 -7.26
CA THR A 6 4.84 6.39 -7.42
C THR A 6 4.56 7.72 -8.11
N GLU A 7 3.98 7.68 -9.33
CA GLU A 7 3.78 8.91 -10.11
C GLU A 7 2.65 9.80 -9.58
N MET A 8 1.58 9.21 -9.00
CA MET A 8 0.53 10.02 -8.39
C MET A 8 1.02 10.73 -7.13
N LEU A 9 1.87 10.08 -6.33
CA LEU A 9 2.46 10.67 -5.13
C LEU A 9 3.51 11.75 -5.46
N LYS A 10 4.34 11.54 -6.49
CA LYS A 10 5.25 12.59 -7.00
C LYS A 10 4.49 13.83 -7.44
N LYS A 11 3.39 13.67 -8.18
CA LYS A 11 2.52 14.79 -8.61
C LYS A 11 1.87 15.47 -7.42
N ALA A 12 1.39 14.70 -6.43
CA ALA A 12 0.79 15.24 -5.22
C ALA A 12 1.80 16.08 -4.43
N LYS A 13 3.01 15.56 -4.23
CA LYS A 13 4.11 16.31 -3.57
C LYS A 13 4.45 17.59 -4.29
N ALA A 14 4.61 17.55 -5.62
CA ALA A 14 4.92 18.73 -6.43
C ALA A 14 3.76 19.75 -6.46
N GLY A 15 2.52 19.26 -6.42
CA GLY A 15 1.30 20.08 -6.43
C GLY A 15 0.80 20.50 -5.05
N HIS A 16 1.50 20.11 -3.97
CA HIS A 16 1.12 20.41 -2.57
C HIS A 16 -0.30 19.96 -2.22
N TYR A 17 -0.70 18.76 -2.65
CA TYR A 17 -1.96 18.11 -2.26
C TYR A 17 -1.70 16.68 -1.79
N ALA A 18 -2.67 16.08 -1.09
CA ALA A 18 -2.61 14.69 -0.65
C ALA A 18 -3.43 13.78 -1.57
N VAL A 19 -3.02 12.51 -1.66
CA VAL A 19 -3.83 11.43 -2.25
C VAL A 19 -4.46 10.64 -1.11
N GLY A 20 -5.78 10.43 -1.17
CA GLY A 20 -6.48 9.64 -0.16
C GLY A 20 -6.18 8.16 -0.31
N GLN A 21 -5.88 7.49 0.83
CA GLN A 21 -5.88 6.05 0.95
C GLN A 21 -7.11 5.62 1.76
N PHE A 22 -7.89 4.69 1.22
CA PHE A 22 -9.11 4.20 1.83
C PHE A 22 -9.09 2.68 1.89
N ASN A 23 -9.34 2.14 3.09
CA ASN A 23 -9.42 0.70 3.28
C ASN A 23 -10.64 0.12 2.60
N ILE A 24 -10.46 -1.00 1.91
CA ILE A 24 -11.53 -1.77 1.29
C ILE A 24 -11.55 -3.19 1.88
N ASN A 25 -12.74 -3.70 2.17
CA ASN A 25 -12.94 -5.08 2.60
C ASN A 25 -14.24 -5.72 2.07
N ASN A 26 -14.91 -5.05 1.13
CA ASN A 26 -16.05 -5.59 0.40
C ASN A 26 -16.30 -4.81 -0.90
N LEU A 27 -17.25 -5.30 -1.71
CA LEU A 27 -17.62 -4.70 -2.99
C LEU A 27 -18.27 -3.32 -2.80
N GLU A 28 -19.11 -3.15 -1.80
CA GLU A 28 -19.89 -1.94 -1.58
C GLU A 28 -18.98 -0.74 -1.27
N TRP A 29 -18.00 -0.93 -0.38
CA TRP A 29 -17.03 0.11 -0.05
C TRP A 29 -16.15 0.44 -1.25
N THR A 30 -15.66 -0.57 -1.94
CA THR A 30 -14.85 -0.38 -3.15
C THR A 30 -15.61 0.41 -4.20
N LYS A 31 -16.90 0.09 -4.42
CA LYS A 31 -17.77 0.80 -5.36
C LYS A 31 -17.95 2.28 -4.98
N ALA A 32 -18.23 2.56 -3.72
CA ALA A 32 -18.42 3.92 -3.24
C ALA A 32 -17.15 4.77 -3.43
N ILE A 33 -15.99 4.22 -3.05
CA ILE A 33 -14.69 4.89 -3.17
C ILE A 33 -14.36 5.18 -4.64
N LEU A 34 -14.48 4.18 -5.51
CA LEU A 34 -14.19 4.34 -6.95
C LEU A 34 -15.13 5.33 -7.63
N ALA A 35 -16.43 5.29 -7.32
CA ALA A 35 -17.42 6.23 -7.87
C ALA A 35 -17.08 7.67 -7.46
N THR A 36 -16.78 7.90 -6.17
CA THR A 36 -16.43 9.22 -5.66
C THR A 36 -15.11 9.72 -6.24
N ALA A 37 -14.09 8.86 -6.35
CA ALA A 37 -12.82 9.21 -6.96
C ALA A 37 -13.00 9.65 -8.41
N GLN A 38 -13.84 8.94 -9.18
CA GLN A 38 -14.16 9.28 -10.56
C GLN A 38 -14.94 10.58 -10.66
N GLU A 39 -15.95 10.79 -9.82
CA GLU A 39 -16.75 12.02 -9.79
C GLU A 39 -15.90 13.25 -9.50
N LEU A 40 -14.98 13.13 -8.54
CA LEU A 40 -14.08 14.21 -8.14
C LEU A 40 -12.82 14.35 -9.02
N ASN A 41 -12.68 13.49 -10.03
CA ASN A 41 -11.46 13.41 -10.86
C ASN A 41 -10.18 13.34 -10.01
N SER A 42 -10.22 12.56 -8.94
CA SER A 42 -9.14 12.43 -7.95
C SER A 42 -8.46 11.06 -8.04
N PRO A 43 -7.13 10.98 -8.05
CA PRO A 43 -6.43 9.71 -7.86
C PRO A 43 -6.76 9.12 -6.48
N VAL A 44 -6.70 7.80 -6.36
CA VAL A 44 -7.03 7.11 -5.12
C VAL A 44 -6.14 5.88 -4.89
N ILE A 45 -5.84 5.60 -3.62
CA ILE A 45 -5.19 4.37 -3.17
C ILE A 45 -6.26 3.53 -2.43
N LEU A 46 -6.42 2.28 -2.85
CA LEU A 46 -7.29 1.30 -2.18
C LEU A 46 -6.41 0.43 -1.29
N GLY A 47 -6.47 0.65 0.03
CA GLY A 47 -5.73 -0.09 1.04
C GLY A 47 -6.40 -1.43 1.36
N VAL A 48 -5.60 -2.48 1.46
CA VAL A 48 -6.07 -3.83 1.81
C VAL A 48 -5.09 -4.44 2.81
N SER A 49 -5.51 -4.58 4.06
CA SER A 49 -4.72 -5.33 5.06
C SER A 49 -4.76 -6.84 4.78
N GLU A 50 -3.86 -7.60 5.42
CA GLU A 50 -3.91 -9.06 5.33
C GLU A 50 -5.21 -9.62 5.88
N GLY A 51 -5.76 -9.01 6.95
CA GLY A 51 -7.07 -9.32 7.52
C GLY A 51 -8.20 -9.11 6.51
N ALA A 52 -8.22 -7.96 5.83
CA ALA A 52 -9.21 -7.66 4.79
C ALA A 52 -9.07 -8.63 3.59
N GLY A 53 -7.84 -8.92 3.18
CA GLY A 53 -7.55 -9.89 2.12
C GLY A 53 -8.09 -11.27 2.46
N LYS A 54 -7.88 -11.74 3.69
CA LYS A 54 -8.43 -13.01 4.20
C LYS A 54 -9.96 -13.01 4.25
N TYR A 55 -10.56 -11.92 4.73
CA TYR A 55 -12.02 -11.74 4.77
C TYR A 55 -12.64 -11.86 3.37
N MET A 56 -12.02 -11.25 2.37
CA MET A 56 -12.43 -11.31 0.97
C MET A 56 -11.97 -12.61 0.24
N THR A 57 -11.60 -13.65 0.98
CA THR A 57 -11.18 -14.98 0.49
C THR A 57 -9.78 -15.06 -0.13
N GLY A 58 -9.07 -13.94 -0.28
CA GLY A 58 -7.69 -13.90 -0.74
C GLY A 58 -7.37 -12.75 -1.70
N PHE A 59 -6.12 -12.39 -1.80
CA PHE A 59 -5.64 -11.25 -2.59
C PHE A 59 -5.96 -11.36 -4.10
N LYS A 60 -6.02 -12.57 -4.67
CA LYS A 60 -6.42 -12.75 -6.06
C LYS A 60 -7.89 -12.36 -6.29
N THR A 61 -8.77 -12.70 -5.34
CA THR A 61 -10.18 -12.28 -5.37
C THR A 61 -10.30 -10.77 -5.31
N VAL A 62 -9.56 -10.13 -4.41
CA VAL A 62 -9.50 -8.67 -4.29
C VAL A 62 -9.07 -8.04 -5.61
N THR A 63 -7.96 -8.50 -6.17
CA THR A 63 -7.43 -7.98 -7.44
C THR A 63 -8.43 -8.15 -8.59
N ALA A 64 -9.07 -9.31 -8.68
CA ALA A 64 -10.07 -9.59 -9.73
C ALA A 64 -11.30 -8.68 -9.59
N MET A 65 -11.81 -8.52 -8.36
CA MET A 65 -12.94 -7.63 -8.05
C MET A 65 -12.61 -6.19 -8.44
N VAL A 66 -11.49 -5.65 -7.96
CA VAL A 66 -11.11 -4.25 -8.22
C VAL A 66 -10.90 -4.00 -9.71
N LYS A 67 -10.22 -4.89 -10.42
CA LYS A 67 -10.01 -4.76 -11.89
C LYS A 67 -11.32 -4.77 -12.65
N ALA A 68 -12.22 -5.70 -12.34
CA ALA A 68 -13.53 -5.76 -12.97
C ALA A 68 -14.35 -4.48 -12.71
N MET A 69 -14.34 -3.98 -11.47
CA MET A 69 -15.06 -2.75 -11.13
C MET A 69 -14.48 -1.52 -11.84
N ILE A 70 -13.17 -1.40 -11.95
CA ILE A 70 -12.53 -0.31 -12.71
C ILE A 70 -13.01 -0.32 -14.17
N GLU A 71 -13.10 -1.50 -14.80
CA GLU A 71 -13.55 -1.68 -16.17
C GLU A 71 -15.04 -1.38 -16.33
N GLU A 72 -15.91 -2.06 -15.58
CA GLU A 72 -17.36 -1.93 -15.67
C GLU A 72 -17.88 -0.53 -15.31
N MET A 73 -17.22 0.15 -14.36
CA MET A 73 -17.58 1.52 -13.95
C MET A 73 -16.89 2.60 -14.81
N ASN A 74 -16.10 2.23 -15.83
CA ASN A 74 -15.34 3.15 -16.67
C ASN A 74 -14.48 4.13 -15.84
N ILE A 75 -13.76 3.63 -14.83
CA ILE A 75 -12.88 4.44 -13.98
C ILE A 75 -11.64 4.83 -14.78
N THR A 76 -11.44 6.13 -14.98
CA THR A 76 -10.32 6.71 -15.74
C THR A 76 -9.27 7.36 -14.84
N VAL A 77 -9.62 7.73 -13.61
CA VAL A 77 -8.65 8.25 -12.64
C VAL A 77 -7.61 7.21 -12.25
N PRO A 78 -6.39 7.62 -11.87
CA PRO A 78 -5.37 6.70 -11.37
C PRO A 78 -5.84 6.00 -10.10
N VAL A 79 -5.76 4.66 -10.08
CA VAL A 79 -6.11 3.83 -8.91
C VAL A 79 -4.93 2.93 -8.60
N ALA A 80 -4.40 2.99 -7.38
CA ALA A 80 -3.44 2.02 -6.87
C ALA A 80 -4.15 1.02 -5.94
N LEU A 81 -3.90 -0.27 -6.12
CA LEU A 81 -4.30 -1.33 -5.19
C LEU A 81 -3.09 -1.65 -4.32
N HIS A 82 -3.20 -1.38 -3.04
CA HIS A 82 -2.12 -1.31 -2.09
C HIS A 82 -2.30 -2.31 -0.95
N LEU A 83 -1.26 -3.10 -0.65
CA LEU A 83 -1.19 -3.87 0.59
C LEU A 83 -0.84 -2.91 1.72
N ASP A 84 -1.65 -2.90 2.77
CA ASP A 84 -1.54 -2.04 3.93
C ASP A 84 -1.02 -2.86 5.13
N HIS A 85 0.01 -2.41 5.83
CA HIS A 85 0.69 -3.10 6.92
C HIS A 85 1.01 -4.58 6.63
N GLY A 86 1.68 -4.84 5.51
CA GLY A 86 1.99 -6.20 5.07
C GLY A 86 3.18 -6.84 5.76
N THR A 87 3.05 -8.14 6.07
CA THR A 87 4.20 -8.96 6.43
C THR A 87 5.13 -9.15 5.21
N TYR A 88 6.36 -9.60 5.46
CA TYR A 88 7.31 -9.90 4.40
C TYR A 88 6.75 -10.91 3.38
N GLU A 89 6.12 -11.98 3.85
CA GLU A 89 5.45 -12.98 3.01
C GLU A 89 4.17 -12.42 2.35
N GLY A 90 3.45 -11.54 3.04
CA GLY A 90 2.27 -10.85 2.53
C GLY A 90 2.59 -10.02 1.30
N CYS A 91 3.72 -9.30 1.32
CA CYS A 91 4.22 -8.54 0.18
C CYS A 91 4.38 -9.41 -1.08
N TYR A 92 5.04 -10.56 -0.97
CA TYR A 92 5.19 -11.50 -2.10
C TYR A 92 3.87 -12.06 -2.59
N LYS A 93 2.93 -12.36 -1.67
CA LYS A 93 1.58 -12.84 -2.05
C LYS A 93 0.82 -11.78 -2.84
N CYS A 94 0.91 -10.50 -2.43
CA CYS A 94 0.27 -9.39 -3.12
C CYS A 94 0.89 -9.10 -4.49
N ILE A 95 2.22 -9.09 -4.60
CA ILE A 95 2.92 -8.99 -5.89
C ILE A 95 2.42 -10.08 -6.84
N LYS A 96 2.37 -11.34 -6.37
CA LYS A 96 1.91 -12.48 -7.16
C LYS A 96 0.41 -12.43 -7.52
N ALA A 97 -0.39 -11.76 -6.69
CA ALA A 97 -1.82 -11.58 -6.93
C ALA A 97 -2.13 -10.45 -7.91
N GLY A 98 -1.15 -9.57 -8.21
CA GLY A 98 -1.30 -8.47 -9.16
C GLY A 98 -1.73 -7.15 -8.54
N PHE A 99 -1.36 -6.91 -7.29
CA PHE A 99 -1.40 -5.59 -6.68
C PHE A 99 -0.45 -4.64 -7.43
N SER A 100 -0.67 -3.34 -7.31
CA SER A 100 0.16 -2.31 -7.95
C SER A 100 1.02 -1.53 -6.97
N SER A 101 0.83 -1.77 -5.68
CA SER A 101 1.54 -1.12 -4.57
C SER A 101 1.55 -2.05 -3.36
N ILE A 102 2.61 -2.00 -2.57
CA ILE A 102 2.74 -2.77 -1.33
C ILE A 102 3.35 -1.91 -0.23
N MET A 103 2.95 -2.16 1.01
CA MET A 103 3.65 -1.71 2.21
C MET A 103 4.26 -2.91 2.93
N PHE A 104 5.53 -2.81 3.25
CA PHE A 104 6.20 -3.71 4.18
C PHE A 104 6.31 -3.05 5.54
N ASP A 105 5.56 -3.55 6.50
CA ASP A 105 5.67 -3.13 7.89
C ASP A 105 6.78 -3.93 8.58
N GLY A 106 7.97 -3.34 8.56
CA GLY A 106 9.15 -3.89 9.23
C GLY A 106 9.41 -3.29 10.62
N SER A 107 8.50 -2.48 11.13
CA SER A 107 8.66 -1.71 12.38
C SER A 107 8.90 -2.57 13.62
N HIS A 108 8.40 -3.80 13.61
CA HIS A 108 8.57 -4.78 14.70
C HIS A 108 9.89 -5.58 14.66
N TYR A 109 10.69 -5.43 13.59
CA TYR A 109 12.03 -6.02 13.51
C TYR A 109 13.10 -5.05 14.03
N PRO A 110 14.28 -5.55 14.48
CA PRO A 110 15.46 -4.69 14.61
C PRO A 110 15.75 -3.97 13.29
N ILE A 111 16.26 -2.74 13.38
CA ILE A 111 16.45 -1.89 12.19
C ILE A 111 17.30 -2.56 11.09
N GLU A 112 18.32 -3.32 11.46
CA GLU A 112 19.18 -4.01 10.51
C GLU A 112 18.39 -5.04 9.69
N GLU A 113 17.49 -5.77 10.33
CA GLU A 113 16.63 -6.75 9.68
C GLU A 113 15.56 -6.07 8.82
N ASN A 114 14.96 -4.98 9.31
CA ASN A 114 14.03 -4.15 8.54
C ASN A 114 14.71 -3.65 7.25
N VAL A 115 15.91 -3.09 7.35
CA VAL A 115 16.71 -2.60 6.21
C VAL A 115 17.01 -3.72 5.20
N GLU A 116 17.39 -4.91 5.66
CA GLU A 116 17.69 -6.05 4.77
C GLU A 116 16.47 -6.50 3.98
N LYS A 117 15.35 -6.74 4.68
CA LYS A 117 14.08 -7.17 4.08
C LYS A 117 13.51 -6.11 3.14
N THR A 118 13.51 -4.85 3.56
CA THR A 118 13.04 -3.73 2.72
C THR A 118 13.89 -3.62 1.44
N ARG A 119 15.22 -3.73 1.53
CA ARG A 119 16.12 -3.68 0.36
C ARG A 119 15.79 -4.76 -0.66
N GLU A 120 15.46 -5.96 -0.21
CA GLU A 120 15.08 -7.05 -1.11
C GLU A 120 13.74 -6.74 -1.77
N LEU A 121 12.73 -6.35 -0.99
CA LEU A 121 11.40 -6.05 -1.49
C LEU A 121 11.38 -4.88 -2.47
N VAL A 122 12.19 -3.83 -2.25
CA VAL A 122 12.36 -2.70 -3.20
C VAL A 122 12.77 -3.22 -4.58
N LYS A 123 13.79 -4.10 -4.63
CA LYS A 123 14.25 -4.66 -5.91
C LYS A 123 13.16 -5.44 -6.63
N VAL A 124 12.42 -6.27 -5.89
CA VAL A 124 11.36 -7.10 -6.46
C VAL A 124 10.17 -6.25 -6.89
N ALA A 125 9.71 -5.32 -6.04
CA ALA A 125 8.58 -4.44 -6.33
C ALA A 125 8.86 -3.59 -7.58
N HIS A 126 10.00 -2.92 -7.64
CA HIS A 126 10.37 -2.08 -8.78
C HIS A 126 10.58 -2.88 -10.07
N ALA A 127 11.18 -4.09 -9.99
CA ALA A 127 11.30 -4.97 -11.16
C ALA A 127 9.93 -5.39 -11.74
N MET A 128 8.90 -5.43 -10.91
CA MET A 128 7.52 -5.74 -11.30
C MET A 128 6.67 -4.49 -11.58
N GLY A 129 7.25 -3.28 -11.45
CA GLY A 129 6.55 -2.01 -11.70
C GLY A 129 5.60 -1.57 -10.59
N LEU A 130 5.78 -2.09 -9.38
CA LEU A 130 5.01 -1.69 -8.20
C LEU A 130 5.71 -0.55 -7.44
N SER A 131 4.93 0.24 -6.71
CA SER A 131 5.45 1.09 -5.63
C SER A 131 5.56 0.31 -4.34
N ILE A 132 6.50 0.75 -3.49
CA ILE A 132 6.71 0.18 -2.16
C ILE A 132 6.79 1.26 -1.10
N GLU A 133 6.04 1.04 -0.01
CA GLU A 133 6.08 1.76 1.26
C GLU A 133 6.83 0.93 2.29
N ALA A 134 7.44 1.58 3.26
CA ALA A 134 8.04 0.93 4.42
C ALA A 134 7.69 1.71 5.69
N GLU A 135 7.91 1.09 6.86
CA GLU A 135 7.61 1.69 8.15
C GLU A 135 8.80 1.62 9.11
N VAL A 136 8.95 2.68 9.90
CA VAL A 136 9.91 2.81 11.01
C VAL A 136 9.22 3.43 12.21
N GLY A 137 9.55 2.97 13.39
CA GLY A 137 8.84 3.32 14.61
C GLY A 137 7.62 2.44 14.82
N SER A 138 6.84 2.69 15.85
CA SER A 138 5.63 1.90 16.13
C SER A 138 4.44 2.79 16.44
N ILE A 139 3.28 2.44 15.90
CA ILE A 139 2.02 3.09 16.24
C ILE A 139 1.56 2.59 17.61
N GLY A 140 1.09 3.52 18.47
CA GLY A 140 0.52 3.18 19.76
C GLY A 140 -0.91 2.66 19.64
N GLY A 141 -1.26 1.70 20.49
CA GLY A 141 -2.58 1.07 20.50
C GLY A 141 -2.58 -0.32 19.87
N GLU A 142 -3.71 -0.71 19.30
CA GLU A 142 -3.89 -2.00 18.63
C GLU A 142 -4.25 -1.77 17.16
N GLU A 143 -3.48 -2.38 16.26
CA GLU A 143 -3.73 -2.35 14.82
C GLU A 143 -3.54 -3.75 14.24
N ASP A 144 -4.55 -4.29 13.58
CA ASP A 144 -4.62 -5.66 13.02
C ASP A 144 -4.16 -6.77 14.01
N GLY A 145 -4.45 -6.56 15.33
CA GLY A 145 -4.07 -7.50 16.39
C GLY A 145 -2.64 -7.33 16.93
N VAL A 146 -1.91 -6.34 16.47
CA VAL A 146 -0.60 -5.96 17.01
C VAL A 146 -0.77 -4.82 18.01
N VAL A 147 -0.27 -5.00 19.22
CA VAL A 147 -0.31 -3.98 20.28
C VAL A 147 1.05 -3.32 20.39
N GLY A 148 1.10 -2.01 20.13
CA GLY A 148 2.29 -1.19 20.23
C GLY A 148 2.21 -0.17 21.37
N ALA A 149 3.36 0.16 22.00
CA ALA A 149 3.45 1.22 22.98
C ALA A 149 3.44 2.63 22.35
N GLY A 150 3.73 2.72 21.06
CA GLY A 150 3.89 3.97 20.31
C GLY A 150 5.27 4.58 20.55
N GLU A 151 6.16 4.42 19.60
CA GLU A 151 7.48 5.02 19.62
C GLU A 151 7.66 5.92 18.41
N CYS A 152 8.10 7.16 18.64
CA CYS A 152 8.46 8.04 17.52
C CYS A 152 9.62 7.40 16.74
N ALA A 153 9.50 7.41 15.42
CA ALA A 153 10.55 6.91 14.55
C ALA A 153 11.87 7.69 14.74
N ASP A 154 13.00 6.97 14.80
CA ASP A 154 14.34 7.60 14.82
C ASP A 154 14.65 8.18 13.43
N PRO A 155 15.01 9.45 13.31
CA PRO A 155 15.34 10.07 12.02
C PRO A 155 16.47 9.38 11.25
N ASN A 156 17.43 8.75 11.93
CA ASN A 156 18.51 8.01 11.27
C ASN A 156 18.01 6.70 10.69
N GLU A 157 17.09 6.02 11.39
CA GLU A 157 16.43 4.81 10.88
C GLU A 157 15.53 5.14 9.70
N CYS A 158 14.73 6.22 9.77
CA CYS A 158 13.93 6.70 8.65
C CYS A 158 14.82 6.97 7.43
N LYS A 159 15.97 7.62 7.64
CA LYS A 159 16.94 7.88 6.56
C LYS A 159 17.51 6.58 6.00
N ALA A 160 17.86 5.61 6.84
CA ALA A 160 18.41 4.33 6.40
C ALA A 160 17.43 3.56 5.51
N ILE A 161 16.13 3.57 5.84
CA ILE A 161 15.07 2.95 5.03
C ILE A 161 14.81 3.77 3.76
N ALA A 162 14.73 5.10 3.84
CA ALA A 162 14.50 5.97 2.67
C ALA A 162 15.62 5.86 1.62
N ASP A 163 16.87 5.74 2.06
CA ASP A 163 18.05 5.59 1.19
C ASP A 163 18.03 4.25 0.39
N LEU A 164 17.16 3.30 0.71
CA LEU A 164 16.98 2.07 -0.05
C LEU A 164 16.21 2.29 -1.37
N GLY A 165 15.60 3.46 -1.54
CA GLY A 165 14.85 3.82 -2.73
C GLY A 165 13.38 3.39 -2.68
N ILE A 166 12.78 3.32 -1.49
CA ILE A 166 11.32 3.18 -1.35
C ILE A 166 10.61 4.39 -1.97
N ASP A 167 9.33 4.24 -2.30
CA ASP A 167 8.56 5.30 -2.93
C ASP A 167 7.94 6.24 -1.89
N PHE A 168 7.59 5.75 -0.70
CA PHE A 168 7.05 6.51 0.42
C PHE A 168 7.28 5.78 1.76
N LEU A 169 7.20 6.52 2.90
CA LEU A 169 7.49 6.08 4.24
C LEU A 169 6.37 6.56 5.16
#